data_407b9ea79148a69c361e8f35933ba268
#
_entry.id   407b9ea79148a69c361e8f35933ba268
#
_cell.length_a   1.000
_cell.length_b   1.000
_cell.length_c   1.000
_cell.angle_alpha   90.00
_cell.angle_beta   90.00
_cell.angle_gamma   90.00
#
_symmetry.space_group_name_H-M   'P 1'
#
loop_
_entity.id
_entity.type
_entity.pdbx_description
1 polymer ?
#
loop_
_entity_poly.entity_id
_entity_poly.type
_entity_poly.pdbx_seq_one_letter_code
_entity_poly.pdbx_strand_id
1 'polypeptide(L)'
;MVIDHPIFLESIRFIRSHLIANDLNYLEKKVLERLVHTSGDFSVQNLLNFSEGACEKGLQALKNGAPILTDTDMAAAAIKTMAENTTRNKVFTAGMWFGKNNHTNLTKTAYGLSEGWKELSAINSGSKSPIVVIGSSPTALTYLIDILENAKDLPSLIIGMPVGFIGVENSKNKLISTDLPRIVLNSTRGGAAMAAAAVNALLRETI
;
A
#
# COMPACT_ATOMS: atom_id res chain seq x y z
N MET A 1 11.36 20.93 0.76
CA MET A 1 10.10 21.16 0.01
C MET A 1 10.32 20.57 -1.39
N VAL A 2 9.60 19.50 -1.74
CA VAL A 2 9.64 18.96 -3.10
C VAL A 2 8.88 19.92 -4.00
N ILE A 3 9.61 20.64 -4.86
CA ILE A 3 8.98 21.54 -5.83
C ILE A 3 8.49 20.69 -6.99
N ASP A 4 7.17 20.62 -7.16
CA ASP A 4 6.58 19.88 -8.27
C ASP A 4 6.86 20.56 -9.60
N HIS A 5 7.25 19.74 -10.58
CA HIS A 5 7.44 20.25 -11.94
C HIS A 5 6.11 20.77 -12.50
N PRO A 6 6.09 21.91 -13.25
CA PRO A 6 4.84 22.48 -13.80
C PRO A 6 3.96 21.50 -14.58
N ILE A 7 4.57 20.59 -15.37
CA ILE A 7 3.85 19.53 -16.10
C ILE A 7 3.08 18.60 -15.15
N PHE A 8 3.67 18.24 -13.99
CA PHE A 8 2.97 17.42 -13.01
C PHE A 8 1.76 18.16 -12.44
N LEU A 9 1.92 19.44 -12.10
CA LEU A 9 0.81 20.26 -11.59
C LEU A 9 -0.31 20.43 -12.62
N GLU A 10 0.03 20.59 -13.88
CA GLU A 10 -0.93 20.65 -15.00
C GLU A 10 -1.68 19.32 -15.14
N SER A 11 -0.96 18.18 -15.10
CA SER A 11 -1.57 16.85 -15.13
C SER A 11 -2.55 16.64 -13.97
N ILE A 12 -2.19 17.05 -12.75
CA ILE A 12 -3.10 16.93 -11.59
C ILE A 12 -4.32 17.86 -11.73
N ARG A 13 -4.18 19.08 -12.27
CA ARG A 13 -5.32 19.96 -12.55
C ARG A 13 -6.28 19.34 -13.58
N PHE A 14 -5.72 18.76 -14.65
CA PHE A 14 -6.50 18.05 -15.65
C PHE A 14 -7.25 16.87 -15.03
N ILE A 15 -6.59 16.05 -14.23
CA ILE A 15 -7.21 14.90 -13.54
C ILE A 15 -8.37 15.40 -12.67
N ARG A 16 -8.16 16.42 -11.84
CA ARG A 16 -9.19 16.96 -10.93
C ARG A 16 -10.44 17.44 -11.67
N SER A 17 -10.28 18.05 -12.84
CA SER A 17 -11.41 18.53 -13.63
C SER A 17 -12.25 17.42 -14.27
N HIS A 18 -11.75 16.16 -14.27
CA HIS A 18 -12.42 14.99 -14.86
C HIS A 18 -12.83 13.94 -13.81
N LEU A 19 -12.47 14.11 -12.55
CA LEU A 19 -12.92 13.21 -11.48
C LEU A 19 -14.37 13.50 -11.09
N ILE A 20 -15.14 12.43 -10.91
CA ILE A 20 -16.56 12.47 -10.53
C ILE A 20 -16.73 12.11 -9.04
N ALA A 21 -15.75 11.45 -8.42
CA ALA A 21 -15.81 10.98 -7.04
C ALA A 21 -15.84 12.15 -6.04
N ASN A 22 -17.02 12.49 -5.53
CA ASN A 22 -17.24 13.66 -4.67
C ASN A 22 -17.24 13.32 -3.17
N ASP A 23 -17.46 12.06 -2.79
CA ASP A 23 -17.62 11.63 -1.38
C ASP A 23 -16.30 11.32 -0.67
N LEU A 24 -15.18 11.42 -1.37
CA LEU A 24 -13.86 11.18 -0.81
C LEU A 24 -13.36 12.38 0.01
N ASN A 25 -12.70 12.10 1.14
CA ASN A 25 -12.03 13.13 1.92
C ASN A 25 -10.75 13.64 1.21
N TYR A 26 -10.06 14.60 1.82
CA TYR A 26 -8.87 15.23 1.22
C TYR A 26 -7.76 14.22 0.89
N LEU A 27 -7.40 13.35 1.83
CA LEU A 27 -6.31 12.38 1.64
C LEU A 27 -6.68 11.29 0.64
N GLU A 28 -7.91 10.81 0.68
CA GLU A 28 -8.43 9.84 -0.29
C GLU A 28 -8.41 10.40 -1.72
N LYS A 29 -8.78 11.68 -1.90
CA LYS A 29 -8.65 12.38 -3.19
C LYS A 29 -7.20 12.45 -3.65
N LYS A 30 -6.23 12.71 -2.77
CA LYS A 30 -4.79 12.69 -3.11
C LYS A 30 -4.33 11.33 -3.59
N VAL A 31 -4.75 10.25 -2.91
CA VAL A 31 -4.46 8.88 -3.34
C VAL A 31 -5.09 8.61 -4.71
N LEU A 32 -6.38 8.94 -4.91
CA LEU A 32 -7.06 8.75 -6.18
C LEU A 32 -6.37 9.50 -7.33
N GLU A 33 -6.07 10.81 -7.16
CA GLU A 33 -5.37 11.63 -8.14
C GLU A 33 -4.04 10.98 -8.56
N ARG A 34 -3.29 10.46 -7.59
CA ARG A 34 -2.00 9.81 -7.84
C ARG A 34 -2.15 8.49 -8.57
N LEU A 35 -3.18 7.71 -8.26
CA LEU A 35 -3.46 6.44 -8.94
C LEU A 35 -3.92 6.65 -10.37
N VAL A 36 -4.81 7.63 -10.61
CA VAL A 36 -5.21 8.01 -11.98
C VAL A 36 -4.01 8.52 -12.78
N HIS A 37 -3.17 9.38 -12.20
CA HIS A 37 -1.95 9.85 -12.84
C HIS A 37 -1.00 8.69 -13.22
N THR A 38 -0.86 7.69 -12.33
CA THR A 38 0.05 6.55 -12.53
C THR A 38 -0.47 5.57 -13.57
N SER A 39 -1.79 5.37 -13.65
CA SER A 39 -2.42 4.42 -14.57
C SER A 39 -2.80 5.03 -15.92
N GLY A 40 -2.97 6.35 -15.99
CA GLY A 40 -3.56 7.03 -17.15
C GLY A 40 -5.04 6.68 -17.36
N ASP A 41 -5.77 6.24 -16.31
CA ASP A 41 -7.09 5.67 -16.43
C ASP A 41 -8.04 6.19 -15.35
N PHE A 42 -9.06 6.91 -15.76
CA PHE A 42 -10.08 7.47 -14.87
C PHE A 42 -11.02 6.42 -14.27
N SER A 43 -11.15 5.22 -14.88
CA SER A 43 -12.02 4.18 -14.33
C SER A 43 -11.58 3.67 -12.96
N VAL A 44 -10.32 3.95 -12.56
CA VAL A 44 -9.77 3.65 -11.23
C VAL A 44 -10.62 4.26 -10.11
N GLN A 45 -11.25 5.43 -10.33
CA GLN A 45 -12.09 6.09 -9.33
C GLN A 45 -13.26 5.23 -8.83
N ASN A 46 -13.79 4.34 -9.67
CA ASN A 46 -14.90 3.45 -9.34
C ASN A 46 -14.48 2.14 -8.68
N LEU A 47 -13.17 1.91 -8.58
CA LEU A 47 -12.60 0.65 -8.11
C LEU A 47 -11.92 0.78 -6.74
N LEU A 48 -11.70 2.01 -6.27
CA LEU A 48 -11.05 2.26 -4.99
C LEU A 48 -12.00 2.01 -3.82
N ASN A 49 -11.48 1.32 -2.82
CA ASN A 49 -12.13 1.10 -1.55
C ASN A 49 -11.17 1.50 -0.42
N PHE A 50 -11.62 2.40 0.43
CA PHE A 50 -10.93 2.84 1.63
C PHE A 50 -11.71 2.34 2.86
N SER A 51 -11.02 1.88 3.91
CA SER A 51 -11.66 1.80 5.21
C SER A 51 -11.65 3.17 5.89
N GLU A 52 -12.58 3.42 6.79
CA GLU A 52 -12.70 4.68 7.51
C GLU A 52 -11.39 5.07 8.21
N GLY A 53 -10.91 6.29 7.94
CA GLY A 53 -9.69 6.82 8.54
C GLY A 53 -8.39 6.14 8.10
N ALA A 54 -8.40 5.30 7.05
CA ALA A 54 -7.21 4.56 6.61
C ALA A 54 -6.07 5.47 6.16
N CYS A 55 -6.39 6.50 5.38
CA CYS A 55 -5.40 7.45 4.88
C CYS A 55 -4.77 8.26 6.02
N GLU A 56 -5.56 8.67 7.00
CA GLU A 56 -5.14 9.41 8.19
C GLU A 56 -4.21 8.56 9.06
N LYS A 57 -4.58 7.30 9.32
CA LYS A 57 -3.74 6.35 10.06
C LYS A 57 -2.42 6.10 9.34
N GLY A 58 -2.46 5.89 8.02
CA GLY A 58 -1.27 5.73 7.19
C GLY A 58 -0.37 6.97 7.23
N LEU A 59 -0.93 8.16 7.05
CA LEU A 59 -0.20 9.42 7.12
C LEU A 59 0.47 9.62 8.49
N GLN A 60 -0.26 9.36 9.57
CA GLN A 60 0.28 9.48 10.92
C GLN A 60 1.41 8.48 11.18
N ALA A 61 1.26 7.23 10.71
CA ALA A 61 2.31 6.22 10.83
C ALA A 61 3.58 6.64 10.06
N LEU A 62 3.43 7.16 8.84
CA LEU A 62 4.55 7.69 8.06
C LEU A 62 5.27 8.84 8.81
N LYS A 63 4.54 9.79 9.35
CA LYS A 63 5.11 10.89 10.16
C LYS A 63 5.84 10.40 11.41
N ASN A 64 5.39 9.30 11.99
CA ASN A 64 6.02 8.68 13.16
C ASN A 64 7.22 7.78 12.82
N GLY A 65 7.56 7.65 11.54
CA GLY A 65 8.71 6.85 11.08
C GLY A 65 8.41 5.36 10.98
N ALA A 66 7.15 4.94 10.83
CA ALA A 66 6.77 3.54 10.63
C ALA A 66 7.50 2.94 9.42
N PRO A 67 8.02 1.70 9.51
CA PRO A 67 8.62 1.04 8.36
C PRO A 67 7.57 0.68 7.31
N ILE A 68 7.99 0.62 6.06
CA ILE A 68 7.15 0.21 4.92
C ILE A 68 7.64 -1.16 4.47
N LEU A 69 6.78 -2.16 4.51
CA LEU A 69 7.06 -3.53 4.04
C LEU A 69 6.33 -3.78 2.72
N THR A 70 7.09 -4.10 1.67
CA THR A 70 6.54 -4.39 0.34
C THR A 70 6.66 -5.88 -0.02
N ASP A 71 5.77 -6.35 -0.89
CA ASP A 71 5.80 -7.71 -1.40
C ASP A 71 6.89 -7.92 -2.47
N THR A 72 7.34 -6.86 -3.13
CA THR A 72 8.34 -6.93 -4.22
C THR A 72 9.37 -5.79 -4.15
N ASP A 73 10.56 -6.05 -4.68
CA ASP A 73 11.61 -5.04 -4.85
C ASP A 73 11.18 -3.91 -5.79
N MET A 74 10.32 -4.19 -6.75
CA MET A 74 9.77 -3.20 -7.68
C MET A 74 8.94 -2.14 -6.92
N ALA A 75 8.06 -2.56 -6.01
CA ALA A 75 7.29 -1.65 -5.18
C ALA A 75 8.21 -0.87 -4.22
N ALA A 76 9.18 -1.54 -3.60
CA ALA A 76 10.16 -0.91 -2.73
C ALA A 76 10.97 0.17 -3.45
N ALA A 77 11.48 -0.11 -4.64
CA ALA A 77 12.24 0.84 -5.45
C ALA A 77 11.40 2.09 -5.81
N ALA A 78 10.12 1.88 -6.16
CA ALA A 78 9.20 2.99 -6.50
C ALA A 78 8.83 3.88 -5.29
N ILE A 79 8.96 3.38 -4.06
CA ILE A 79 8.68 4.13 -2.82
C ILE A 79 9.93 4.81 -2.27
N LYS A 80 11.09 4.18 -2.38
CA LYS A 80 12.32 4.53 -1.68
C LYS A 80 12.72 5.99 -1.84
N THR A 81 12.75 6.50 -3.07
CA THR A 81 13.14 7.90 -3.34
C THR A 81 12.19 8.90 -2.66
N MET A 82 10.86 8.63 -2.68
CA MET A 82 9.89 9.50 -2.02
C MET A 82 10.04 9.45 -0.50
N ALA A 83 10.22 8.26 0.07
CA ALA A 83 10.46 8.10 1.50
C ALA A 83 11.73 8.83 1.96
N GLU A 84 12.84 8.71 1.22
CA GLU A 84 14.11 9.38 1.52
C GLU A 84 13.98 10.91 1.50
N ASN A 85 13.19 11.45 0.59
CA ASN A 85 13.00 12.89 0.41
C ASN A 85 11.92 13.49 1.34
N THR A 86 11.23 12.68 2.13
CA THR A 86 10.18 13.12 3.05
C THR A 86 10.50 12.71 4.50
N THR A 87 9.84 11.73 5.03
CA THR A 87 9.92 11.29 6.43
C THR A 87 11.04 10.28 6.70
N ARG A 88 11.77 9.86 5.68
CA ARG A 88 12.88 8.89 5.76
C ARG A 88 12.49 7.54 6.34
N ASN A 89 11.26 7.11 6.10
CA ASN A 89 10.78 5.78 6.48
C ASN A 89 11.66 4.71 5.84
N LYS A 90 12.05 3.71 6.63
CA LYS A 90 12.78 2.55 6.11
C LYS A 90 11.84 1.70 5.26
N VAL A 91 12.30 1.32 4.06
CA VAL A 91 11.55 0.49 3.12
C VAL A 91 12.20 -0.88 3.05
N PHE A 92 11.41 -1.90 3.33
CA PHE A 92 11.79 -3.31 3.33
C PHE A 92 11.01 -4.06 2.25
N THR A 93 11.56 -5.18 1.79
CA THR A 93 10.91 -6.05 0.81
C THR A 93 10.85 -7.48 1.33
N ALA A 94 9.80 -8.21 1.01
CA ALA A 94 9.66 -9.62 1.35
C ALA A 94 10.88 -10.46 0.95
N GLY A 95 11.58 -10.06 -0.11
CA GLY A 95 12.82 -10.70 -0.58
C GLY A 95 13.92 -10.81 0.48
N MET A 96 13.95 -9.90 1.45
CA MET A 96 14.95 -9.92 2.53
C MET A 96 14.81 -11.12 3.46
N TRP A 97 13.62 -11.74 3.50
CA TRP A 97 13.30 -12.91 4.33
C TRP A 97 13.06 -14.19 3.51
N PHE A 98 13.48 -14.25 2.24
CA PHE A 98 13.41 -15.47 1.47
C PHE A 98 14.37 -16.50 2.07
N GLY A 99 13.85 -17.41 2.91
CA GLY A 99 14.62 -18.44 3.54
C GLY A 99 15.11 -19.51 2.56
N LYS A 100 16.18 -20.22 2.94
CA LYS A 100 16.71 -21.37 2.19
C LYS A 100 15.83 -22.63 2.32
N ASN A 101 14.86 -22.64 3.22
CA ASN A 101 14.01 -23.80 3.49
C ASN A 101 12.71 -23.75 2.67
N ASN A 102 12.67 -24.57 1.63
CA ASN A 102 11.52 -24.75 0.73
C ASN A 102 10.42 -25.69 1.31
N HIS A 103 10.29 -25.82 2.63
CA HIS A 103 9.37 -26.78 3.24
C HIS A 103 7.98 -26.22 3.62
N THR A 104 7.61 -25.08 3.08
CA THR A 104 6.28 -24.52 3.32
C THR A 104 5.43 -24.62 2.05
N ASN A 105 4.12 -24.84 2.22
CA ASN A 105 3.13 -24.78 1.13
C ASN A 105 2.86 -23.33 0.66
N LEU A 106 3.64 -22.36 1.15
CA LEU A 106 3.52 -20.95 0.82
C LEU A 106 4.37 -20.58 -0.40
N THR A 107 3.92 -19.59 -1.15
CA THR A 107 4.78 -18.92 -2.12
C THR A 107 5.93 -18.21 -1.40
N LYS A 108 7.09 -18.05 -2.07
CA LYS A 108 8.25 -17.33 -1.49
C LYS A 108 7.87 -15.96 -0.97
N THR A 109 7.05 -15.23 -1.74
CA THR A 109 6.59 -13.89 -1.38
C THR A 109 5.69 -13.91 -0.14
N ALA A 110 4.74 -14.85 -0.04
CA ALA A 110 3.88 -14.97 1.14
C ALA A 110 4.69 -15.30 2.40
N TYR A 111 5.65 -16.22 2.29
CA TYR A 111 6.56 -16.56 3.37
C TYR A 111 7.41 -15.34 3.79
N GLY A 112 8.13 -14.73 2.85
CA GLY A 112 9.01 -13.60 3.16
C GLY A 112 8.25 -12.39 3.73
N LEU A 113 7.04 -12.10 3.21
CA LEU A 113 6.20 -11.02 3.75
C LEU A 113 5.77 -11.33 5.19
N SER A 114 5.39 -12.58 5.49
CA SER A 114 4.97 -12.96 6.84
C SER A 114 6.11 -12.89 7.85
N GLU A 115 7.30 -13.35 7.48
CA GLU A 115 8.48 -13.25 8.35
C GLU A 115 8.90 -11.78 8.55
N GLY A 116 8.89 -10.99 7.47
CA GLY A 116 9.14 -9.55 7.55
C GLY A 116 8.13 -8.83 8.44
N TRP A 117 6.85 -9.18 8.34
CA TRP A 117 5.83 -8.66 9.24
C TRP A 117 6.12 -9.01 10.71
N LYS A 118 6.38 -10.27 11.03
CA LYS A 118 6.68 -10.72 12.39
C LYS A 118 7.88 -9.97 12.99
N GLU A 119 8.97 -9.84 12.23
CA GLU A 119 10.16 -9.15 12.71
C GLU A 119 9.91 -7.66 12.91
N LEU A 120 9.31 -6.99 11.94
CA LEU A 120 9.09 -5.55 12.00
C LEU A 120 8.03 -5.16 13.03
N SER A 121 6.96 -5.92 13.20
CA SER A 121 5.93 -5.66 14.20
C SER A 121 6.43 -5.88 15.63
N ALA A 122 7.37 -6.80 15.85
CA ALA A 122 7.96 -7.05 17.16
C ALA A 122 8.74 -5.83 17.72
N ILE A 123 9.29 -4.99 16.84
CA ILE A 123 10.09 -3.81 17.22
C ILE A 123 9.38 -2.48 16.94
N ASN A 124 8.25 -2.51 16.23
CA ASN A 124 7.46 -1.32 15.89
C ASN A 124 5.98 -1.61 16.18
N SER A 125 5.41 -0.91 17.15
CA SER A 125 4.02 -1.11 17.57
C SER A 125 3.26 0.21 17.68
N GLY A 126 1.95 0.14 17.83
CA GLY A 126 1.08 1.30 17.96
C GLY A 126 1.18 2.25 16.76
N SER A 127 1.46 3.51 17.00
CA SER A 127 1.56 4.54 15.94
C SER A 127 2.78 4.40 15.02
N LYS A 128 3.67 3.45 15.28
CA LYS A 128 4.82 3.08 14.44
C LYS A 128 4.69 1.70 13.83
N SER A 129 3.54 1.04 14.00
CA SER A 129 3.30 -0.27 13.37
C SER A 129 3.50 -0.19 11.85
N PRO A 130 4.08 -1.24 11.22
CA PRO A 130 4.43 -1.18 9.79
C PRO A 130 3.23 -0.89 8.88
N ILE A 131 3.52 -0.20 7.76
CA ILE A 131 2.62 -0.12 6.61
C ILE A 131 2.98 -1.26 5.67
N VAL A 132 1.99 -2.07 5.28
CA VAL A 132 2.20 -3.21 4.37
C VAL A 132 1.65 -2.89 2.99
N VAL A 133 2.48 -3.10 1.96
CA VAL A 133 2.17 -2.74 0.57
C VAL A 133 2.29 -3.99 -0.30
N ILE A 134 1.16 -4.43 -0.86
CA ILE A 134 1.06 -5.64 -1.66
C ILE A 134 0.51 -5.28 -3.03
N GLY A 135 1.39 -5.31 -4.04
CA GLY A 135 1.05 -4.96 -5.42
C GLY A 135 1.09 -6.14 -6.39
N SER A 136 1.64 -7.27 -5.99
CA SER A 136 1.90 -8.37 -6.93
C SER A 136 1.35 -9.73 -6.48
N SER A 137 1.35 -10.03 -5.17
CA SER A 137 1.08 -11.37 -4.66
C SER A 137 -0.27 -11.48 -3.93
N PRO A 138 -1.33 -12.02 -4.56
CA PRO A 138 -2.59 -12.29 -3.88
C PRO A 138 -2.46 -13.32 -2.77
N THR A 139 -1.56 -14.30 -2.91
CA THR A 139 -1.28 -15.30 -1.87
C THR A 139 -0.63 -14.68 -0.63
N ALA A 140 0.24 -13.69 -0.82
CA ALA A 140 0.84 -12.96 0.30
C ALA A 140 -0.21 -12.11 1.03
N LEU A 141 -1.15 -11.48 0.31
CA LEU A 141 -2.25 -10.73 0.90
C LEU A 141 -3.17 -11.65 1.72
N THR A 142 -3.60 -12.78 1.14
CA THR A 142 -4.44 -13.75 1.84
C THR A 142 -3.78 -14.25 3.11
N TYR A 143 -2.52 -14.68 3.02
CA TYR A 143 -1.81 -15.23 4.17
C TYR A 143 -1.53 -14.18 5.26
N LEU A 144 -1.22 -12.94 4.86
CA LEU A 144 -1.09 -11.85 5.83
C LEU A 144 -2.39 -11.66 6.64
N ILE A 145 -3.54 -11.64 5.97
CA ILE A 145 -4.83 -11.50 6.66
C ILE A 145 -5.04 -12.66 7.63
N ASP A 146 -4.76 -13.91 7.23
CA ASP A 146 -4.91 -15.08 8.09
C ASP A 146 -4.09 -14.97 9.39
N ILE A 147 -2.84 -14.52 9.30
CA ILE A 147 -2.00 -14.37 10.49
C ILE A 147 -2.39 -13.16 11.36
N LEU A 148 -3.07 -12.17 10.79
CA LEU A 148 -3.54 -11.00 11.52
C LEU A 148 -4.84 -11.24 12.30
N GLU A 149 -5.63 -12.26 11.97
CA GLU A 149 -6.91 -12.57 12.65
C GLU A 149 -6.76 -12.72 14.18
N ASN A 150 -5.60 -13.25 14.62
CA ASN A 150 -5.32 -13.47 16.05
C ASN A 150 -4.08 -12.69 16.51
N ALA A 151 -3.61 -11.72 15.73
CA ALA A 151 -2.43 -10.94 16.07
C ALA A 151 -2.74 -9.86 17.10
N LYS A 152 -1.82 -9.64 18.04
CA LYS A 152 -1.90 -8.55 19.00
C LYS A 152 -1.62 -7.20 18.35
N ASP A 153 -0.64 -7.18 17.46
CA ASP A 153 -0.23 -5.99 16.73
C ASP A 153 -0.78 -6.03 15.31
N LEU A 154 -1.34 -4.92 14.85
CA LEU A 154 -1.95 -4.79 13.54
C LEU A 154 -1.18 -3.74 12.71
N PRO A 155 -1.14 -3.88 11.37
CA PRO A 155 -0.56 -2.87 10.50
C PRO A 155 -1.24 -1.51 10.66
N SER A 156 -0.47 -0.44 10.59
CA SER A 156 -1.04 0.92 10.55
C SER A 156 -1.85 1.16 9.29
N LEU A 157 -1.49 0.50 8.19
CA LEU A 157 -2.21 0.54 6.92
C LEU A 157 -1.81 -0.67 6.07
N ILE A 158 -2.77 -1.27 5.37
CA ILE A 158 -2.54 -2.25 4.30
C ILE A 158 -2.96 -1.64 2.96
N ILE A 159 -2.03 -1.58 2.00
CA ILE A 159 -2.33 -1.25 0.62
C ILE A 159 -2.40 -2.56 -0.16
N GLY A 160 -3.62 -3.01 -0.46
CA GLY A 160 -3.91 -4.28 -1.11
C GLY A 160 -4.31 -4.09 -2.58
N MET A 161 -3.32 -4.08 -3.47
CA MET A 161 -3.53 -3.87 -4.91
C MET A 161 -2.82 -4.94 -5.77
N PRO A 162 -2.85 -6.24 -5.40
CA PRO A 162 -2.25 -7.24 -6.28
C PRO A 162 -2.95 -7.24 -7.65
N VAL A 163 -2.15 -7.48 -8.71
CA VAL A 163 -2.63 -7.61 -10.09
C VAL A 163 -2.69 -9.07 -10.51
N GLY A 164 -3.66 -9.46 -11.31
CA GLY A 164 -3.76 -10.79 -11.91
C GLY A 164 -5.18 -11.31 -11.99
N PHE A 165 -5.31 -12.60 -12.37
CA PHE A 165 -6.61 -13.21 -12.64
C PHE A 165 -6.99 -14.30 -11.65
N ILE A 166 -6.00 -14.97 -11.04
CA ILE A 166 -6.25 -16.11 -10.14
C ILE A 166 -6.10 -15.67 -8.69
N GLY A 167 -7.17 -15.77 -7.90
CA GLY A 167 -7.18 -15.46 -6.47
C GLY A 167 -7.08 -13.96 -6.12
N VAL A 168 -6.93 -13.07 -7.10
CA VAL A 168 -6.72 -11.64 -6.87
C VAL A 168 -7.95 -10.99 -6.25
N GLU A 169 -9.12 -11.13 -6.88
CA GLU A 169 -10.36 -10.53 -6.36
C GLU A 169 -10.74 -11.14 -5.01
N ASN A 170 -10.56 -12.45 -4.84
CA ASN A 170 -10.83 -13.13 -3.57
C ASN A 170 -9.95 -12.58 -2.44
N SER A 171 -8.64 -12.37 -2.69
CA SER A 171 -7.73 -11.80 -1.68
C SER A 171 -8.10 -10.37 -1.30
N LYS A 172 -8.52 -9.55 -2.27
CA LYS A 172 -8.99 -8.18 -2.05
C LYS A 172 -10.31 -8.13 -1.30
N ASN A 173 -11.28 -8.95 -1.71
CA ASN A 173 -12.56 -9.05 -1.01
C ASN A 173 -12.37 -9.54 0.44
N LYS A 174 -11.45 -10.48 0.66
CA LYS A 174 -11.08 -10.89 2.02
C LYS A 174 -10.55 -9.71 2.84
N LEU A 175 -9.67 -8.87 2.29
CA LEU A 175 -9.19 -7.68 2.98
C LEU A 175 -10.33 -6.67 3.23
N ILE A 176 -11.21 -6.46 2.25
CA ILE A 176 -12.36 -5.54 2.36
C ILE A 176 -13.33 -5.98 3.48
N SER A 177 -13.46 -7.28 3.73
CA SER A 177 -14.34 -7.82 4.79
C SER A 177 -13.75 -7.73 6.20
N THR A 178 -12.52 -7.22 6.38
CA THR A 178 -11.91 -7.02 7.69
C THR A 178 -12.09 -5.59 8.20
N ASP A 179 -11.84 -5.35 9.49
CA ASP A 179 -11.76 -4.01 10.09
C ASP A 179 -10.36 -3.39 9.99
N LEU A 180 -9.42 -4.02 9.27
CA LEU A 180 -8.05 -3.53 9.11
C LEU A 180 -8.02 -2.21 8.32
N PRO A 181 -7.16 -1.25 8.72
CA PRO A 181 -6.94 -0.03 7.94
C PRO A 181 -6.42 -0.40 6.54
N ARG A 182 -7.18 -0.04 5.49
CA ARG A 182 -6.87 -0.51 4.14
C ARG A 182 -7.17 0.49 3.03
N ILE A 183 -6.40 0.37 1.95
CA ILE A 183 -6.66 0.95 0.64
C ILE A 183 -6.59 -0.19 -0.38
N VAL A 184 -7.68 -0.43 -1.11
CA VAL A 184 -7.80 -1.54 -2.05
C VAL A 184 -8.24 -1.04 -3.42
N LEU A 185 -7.68 -1.57 -4.49
CA LEU A 185 -8.19 -1.42 -5.85
C LEU A 185 -8.99 -2.68 -6.19
N ASN A 186 -10.31 -2.64 -6.01
CA ASN A 186 -11.20 -3.79 -6.08
C ASN A 186 -11.50 -4.22 -7.53
N SER A 187 -10.57 -4.93 -8.15
CA SER A 187 -10.67 -5.56 -9.47
C SER A 187 -9.46 -6.46 -9.70
N THR A 188 -9.35 -7.09 -10.87
CA THR A 188 -8.13 -7.82 -11.32
C THR A 188 -6.93 -6.89 -11.52
N ARG A 189 -7.14 -5.58 -11.58
CA ARG A 189 -6.13 -4.53 -11.80
C ARG A 189 -5.37 -4.19 -10.52
N GLY A 190 -4.17 -3.65 -10.70
CA GLY A 190 -3.28 -3.28 -9.60
C GLY A 190 -1.83 -3.24 -10.07
N GLY A 191 -0.95 -3.76 -9.23
CA GLY A 191 0.47 -3.88 -9.54
C GLY A 191 1.36 -3.06 -8.60
N ALA A 192 2.64 -3.39 -8.59
CA ALA A 192 3.64 -2.73 -7.75
C ALA A 192 3.64 -1.20 -7.90
N ALA A 193 3.51 -0.69 -9.14
CA ALA A 193 3.45 0.75 -9.42
C ALA A 193 2.22 1.42 -8.79
N MET A 194 1.05 0.79 -8.88
CA MET A 194 -0.19 1.31 -8.30
C MET A 194 -0.13 1.31 -6.77
N ALA A 195 0.31 0.21 -6.17
CA ALA A 195 0.45 0.11 -4.72
C ALA A 195 1.47 1.13 -4.17
N ALA A 196 2.61 1.28 -4.85
CA ALA A 196 3.60 2.30 -4.50
C ALA A 196 3.08 3.73 -4.68
N ALA A 197 2.28 3.99 -5.71
CA ALA A 197 1.68 5.31 -5.94
C ALA A 197 0.75 5.74 -4.80
N ALA A 198 0.00 4.81 -4.21
CA ALA A 198 -0.84 5.09 -3.04
C ALA A 198 -0.01 5.52 -1.81
N VAL A 199 1.09 4.82 -1.51
CA VAL A 199 2.03 5.22 -0.44
C VAL A 199 2.65 6.58 -0.75
N ASN A 200 3.12 6.77 -1.98
CA ASN A 200 3.79 8.01 -2.39
C ASN A 200 2.84 9.22 -2.32
N ALA A 201 1.52 9.02 -2.53
CA ALA A 201 0.54 10.07 -2.30
C ALA A 201 0.52 10.52 -0.84
N LEU A 202 0.50 9.57 0.11
CA LEU A 202 0.51 9.86 1.54
C LEU A 202 1.87 10.45 2.00
N LEU A 203 3.00 9.93 1.51
CA LEU A 203 4.33 10.48 1.80
C LEU A 203 4.44 11.96 1.40
N ARG A 204 3.85 12.37 0.29
CA ARG A 204 3.84 13.78 -0.15
C ARG A 204 3.07 14.69 0.81
N GLU A 205 2.07 14.19 1.49
CA GLU A 205 1.26 14.96 2.47
C GLU A 205 1.92 15.01 3.87
N THR A 206 3.14 14.47 4.02
CA THR A 206 3.90 14.55 5.29
C THR A 206 4.71 15.84 5.42
N ILE A 207 4.88 16.59 4.34
CA ILE A 207 5.74 17.80 4.23
C ILE A 207 4.93 19.06 3.99
#